data_6eb27bb24600448adc85cc78c2688d82
#
_entry.id   6eb27bb24600448adc85cc78c2688d82
#
_cell.length_a   1.000
_cell.length_b   1.000
_cell.length_c   1.000
_cell.angle_alpha   90.00
_cell.angle_beta   90.00
_cell.angle_gamma   90.00
#
_symmetry.space_group_name_H-M   'P 1'
#
loop_
_entity.id
_entity.type
_entity.pdbx_description
1 polymer ?
#
loop_
_entity_poly.entity_id
_entity_poly.type
_entity_poly.pdbx_seq_one_letter_code
_entity_poly.pdbx_strand_id
1 'polypeptide(L)'
;MKIINANVFLNGRFQKLEVRFDESGIRKVGKTTAEEDEVIDAKGLDLYPGLIDCHNHGGWMRGFMYQDPDEYGTFAEKVRFLSAKLPSCGVTTVFPTLAGTDYERIAKSVREIRKLRKSCSGAEIGPFQFEGIYPSLKRYMTKEAVNPSIEHTDWLMDHDYSDISMIHVSPDLDGTLEWCDYLAEKGVMPTVGNTQASAFDVYAAADHGLCQADHMFNGFAPMYHRENGAAVGVLLDERIKAQLTCDGYHVSESFIRLLFKCKGIENVYGVTDMSEASGLPEGEHVLPSGKKILAKDGLIYAEDGYINSGNMTMNETMRAAHLRCHLSREEVGLLYAENVARCLNLTDRGKIEAGRKADLTLMDADYNVILTVKNGKTVYRKTDGE
;
A
#
# COMPACT_ATOMS: atom_id res chain seq x y z
N MET A 1 -19.46 20.03 7.16
CA MET A 1 -18.69 20.45 5.96
C MET A 1 -19.35 19.89 4.71
N LYS A 2 -19.18 20.56 3.59
CA LYS A 2 -19.74 20.16 2.31
C LYS A 2 -18.76 20.50 1.17
N ILE A 3 -18.49 19.54 0.30
CA ILE A 3 -17.75 19.77 -0.95
C ILE A 3 -18.75 19.85 -2.10
N ILE A 4 -18.66 20.92 -2.89
CA ILE A 4 -19.50 21.18 -4.06
C ILE A 4 -18.67 21.26 -5.33
N ASN A 5 -19.32 21.12 -6.50
CA ASN A 5 -18.68 21.23 -7.81
C ASN A 5 -17.51 20.25 -8.03
N ALA A 6 -17.53 19.06 -7.37
CA ALA A 6 -16.53 18.04 -7.53
C ALA A 6 -16.91 17.03 -8.62
N ASN A 7 -15.89 16.50 -9.32
CA ASN A 7 -15.99 15.25 -10.05
C ASN A 7 -15.74 14.13 -9.03
N VAL A 8 -16.78 13.53 -8.49
CA VAL A 8 -16.68 12.50 -7.44
C VAL A 8 -16.45 11.14 -8.10
N PHE A 9 -15.35 10.47 -7.72
CA PHE A 9 -15.09 9.09 -8.12
C PHE A 9 -15.95 8.14 -7.29
N LEU A 10 -16.85 7.45 -7.96
CA LEU A 10 -17.84 6.57 -7.32
C LEU A 10 -18.20 5.41 -8.24
N ASN A 11 -18.04 4.18 -7.75
CA ASN A 11 -18.34 2.96 -8.49
C ASN A 11 -17.65 2.91 -9.87
N GLY A 12 -16.34 3.18 -9.87
CA GLY A 12 -15.47 3.08 -11.05
C GLY A 12 -15.65 4.20 -12.09
N ARG A 13 -16.32 5.31 -11.76
CA ARG A 13 -16.51 6.44 -12.69
C ARG A 13 -16.63 7.78 -11.99
N PHE A 14 -16.34 8.86 -12.72
CA PHE A 14 -16.52 10.22 -12.24
C PHE A 14 -17.95 10.73 -12.46
N GLN A 15 -18.49 11.40 -11.45
CA GLN A 15 -19.83 11.99 -11.48
C GLN A 15 -19.81 13.35 -10.80
N LYS A 16 -20.51 14.35 -11.37
CA LYS A 16 -20.66 15.68 -10.74
C LYS A 16 -21.65 15.60 -9.59
N LEU A 17 -21.13 15.51 -8.38
CA LEU A 17 -21.90 15.34 -7.16
C LEU A 17 -21.40 16.30 -6.06
N GLU A 18 -22.24 16.47 -5.03
CA GLU A 18 -21.88 17.13 -3.77
C GLU A 18 -21.68 16.05 -2.70
N VAL A 19 -20.77 16.30 -1.77
CA VAL A 19 -20.50 15.39 -0.66
C VAL A 19 -20.62 16.17 0.64
N ARG A 20 -21.57 15.78 1.49
CA ARG A 20 -21.74 16.30 2.84
C ARG A 20 -21.15 15.34 3.85
N PHE A 21 -20.36 15.83 4.80
CA PHE A 21 -19.69 15.01 5.79
C PHE A 21 -19.37 15.78 7.08
N ASP A 22 -19.08 15.05 8.14
CA ASP A 22 -18.57 15.53 9.41
C ASP A 22 -17.65 14.49 10.06
N GLU A 23 -17.24 14.69 11.32
CA GLU A 23 -16.37 13.77 12.06
C GLU A 23 -16.99 12.37 12.29
N SER A 24 -18.29 12.23 12.13
CA SER A 24 -18.97 10.93 12.24
C SER A 24 -19.05 10.17 10.91
N GLY A 25 -18.61 10.80 9.79
CA GLY A 25 -18.51 10.18 8.47
C GLY A 25 -19.23 10.94 7.35
N ILE A 26 -19.34 10.30 6.20
CA ILE A 26 -20.07 10.80 5.03
C ILE A 26 -21.58 10.74 5.32
N ARG A 27 -22.25 11.87 5.25
CA ARG A 27 -23.68 12.01 5.56
C ARG A 27 -24.57 11.87 4.35
N LYS A 28 -24.11 12.41 3.21
CA LYS A 28 -24.88 12.38 1.96
C LYS A 28 -23.98 12.56 0.75
N VAL A 29 -24.29 11.88 -0.31
CA VAL A 29 -23.69 12.02 -1.64
C VAL A 29 -24.82 12.39 -2.63
N GLY A 30 -24.61 13.45 -3.43
CA GLY A 30 -25.61 14.02 -4.32
C GLY A 30 -26.11 15.37 -3.82
N LYS A 31 -27.08 15.97 -4.52
CA LYS A 31 -27.60 17.31 -4.16
C LYS A 31 -28.11 17.35 -2.72
N THR A 32 -27.74 18.39 -2.00
CA THR A 32 -28.21 18.67 -0.65
C THR A 32 -28.73 20.10 -0.54
N THR A 33 -29.84 20.27 0.16
CA THR A 33 -30.44 21.58 0.47
C THR A 33 -30.05 22.07 1.88
N ALA A 34 -29.32 21.25 2.64
CA ALA A 34 -28.89 21.65 3.98
C ALA A 34 -27.88 22.80 3.89
N GLU A 35 -28.08 23.83 4.70
CA GLU A 35 -27.10 24.87 4.95
C GLU A 35 -25.95 24.30 5.77
N GLU A 36 -24.73 24.61 5.38
CA GLU A 36 -23.51 24.17 6.03
C GLU A 36 -22.66 25.38 6.41
N ASP A 37 -22.05 25.32 7.59
CA ASP A 37 -21.19 26.40 8.09
C ASP A 37 -19.90 26.51 7.26
N GLU A 38 -19.44 25.41 6.66
CA GLU A 38 -18.24 25.38 5.82
C GLU A 38 -18.51 24.68 4.50
N VAL A 39 -18.29 25.41 3.41
CA VAL A 39 -18.42 24.93 2.03
C VAL A 39 -17.08 25.00 1.32
N ILE A 40 -16.64 23.88 0.74
CA ILE A 40 -15.46 23.78 -0.09
C ILE A 40 -15.90 23.66 -1.55
N ASP A 41 -15.60 24.68 -2.36
CA ASP A 41 -15.84 24.61 -3.81
C ASP A 41 -14.66 23.92 -4.48
N ALA A 42 -14.91 22.72 -4.99
CA ALA A 42 -13.91 21.92 -5.68
C ALA A 42 -13.60 22.42 -7.11
N LYS A 43 -14.36 23.37 -7.66
CA LYS A 43 -14.11 23.98 -8.98
C LYS A 43 -13.90 23.00 -10.12
N GLY A 44 -14.54 21.82 -10.07
CA GLY A 44 -14.41 20.78 -11.08
C GLY A 44 -13.24 19.82 -10.88
N LEU A 45 -12.51 19.93 -9.76
CA LEU A 45 -11.44 18.98 -9.41
C LEU A 45 -12.00 17.58 -9.08
N ASP A 46 -11.13 16.60 -9.12
CA ASP A 46 -11.46 15.21 -8.86
C ASP A 46 -11.45 14.88 -7.38
N LEU A 47 -12.53 14.33 -6.89
CA LEU A 47 -12.68 13.89 -5.51
C LEU A 47 -12.67 12.36 -5.45
N TYR A 48 -11.60 11.82 -4.90
CA TYR A 48 -11.44 10.39 -4.59
C TYR A 48 -11.80 10.10 -3.13
N PRO A 49 -12.17 8.84 -2.79
CA PRO A 49 -12.04 8.38 -1.40
C PRO A 49 -10.61 8.61 -0.93
N GLY A 50 -10.42 8.81 0.35
CA GLY A 50 -9.07 8.90 0.92
C GLY A 50 -8.23 7.68 0.54
N LEU A 51 -7.03 7.89 0.01
CA LEU A 51 -6.20 6.82 -0.52
C LEU A 51 -5.66 5.94 0.62
N ILE A 52 -5.52 4.65 0.32
CA ILE A 52 -5.01 3.63 1.23
C ILE A 52 -3.72 3.08 0.64
N ASP A 53 -2.60 3.30 1.33
CA ASP A 53 -1.33 2.71 0.95
C ASP A 53 -1.04 1.50 1.83
N CYS A 54 -1.34 0.33 1.32
CA CYS A 54 -1.24 -0.91 2.09
C CYS A 54 0.11 -1.62 1.93
N HIS A 55 1.07 -1.04 1.19
CA HIS A 55 2.44 -1.52 1.08
C HIS A 55 3.40 -0.34 1.10
N ASN A 56 3.90 0.01 2.29
CA ASN A 56 4.73 1.18 2.49
C ASN A 56 5.74 0.96 3.63
N HIS A 57 7.03 1.01 3.30
CA HIS A 57 8.13 0.84 4.26
C HIS A 57 8.56 2.16 4.92
N GLY A 58 8.16 3.30 4.34
CA GLY A 58 8.53 4.62 4.82
C GLY A 58 8.59 5.68 3.73
N GLY A 59 9.44 6.68 3.93
CA GLY A 59 9.72 7.75 2.98
C GLY A 59 10.53 8.87 3.63
N TRP A 60 11.13 9.73 2.82
CA TRP A 60 11.82 10.94 3.27
C TRP A 60 12.87 10.67 4.35
N MET A 61 13.70 9.63 4.17
CA MET A 61 14.72 9.15 5.10
C MET A 61 14.19 8.57 6.41
N ARG A 62 12.94 8.14 6.46
CA ARG A 62 12.27 7.58 7.64
C ARG A 62 11.56 6.28 7.30
N GLY A 63 11.65 5.29 8.19
CA GLY A 63 11.05 3.97 7.96
C GLY A 63 10.15 3.52 9.11
N PHE A 64 9.31 2.50 8.82
CA PHE A 64 8.49 1.80 9.82
C PHE A 64 9.26 0.67 10.54
N MET A 65 10.41 0.26 10.03
CA MET A 65 11.31 -0.63 10.76
C MET A 65 12.01 0.15 11.87
N TYR A 66 12.01 -0.41 13.10
CA TYR A 66 12.65 0.24 14.25
C TYR A 66 14.10 0.64 13.94
N GLN A 67 14.44 1.86 14.29
CA GLN A 67 15.78 2.41 14.18
C GLN A 67 16.11 3.18 15.45
N ASP A 68 17.37 3.11 15.88
CA ASP A 68 17.86 3.99 16.93
C ASP A 68 17.80 5.47 16.48
N PRO A 69 17.82 6.41 17.41
CA PRO A 69 17.82 7.84 17.08
C PRO A 69 18.98 8.20 16.16
N ASP A 70 18.68 9.02 15.15
CA ASP A 70 19.63 9.57 14.19
C ASP A 70 19.29 11.04 13.88
N GLU A 71 19.89 11.63 12.85
CA GLU A 71 19.64 13.02 12.43
C GLU A 71 18.18 13.31 12.05
N TYR A 72 17.39 12.27 11.73
CA TYR A 72 15.95 12.36 11.41
C TYR A 72 15.05 12.16 12.64
N GLY A 73 15.64 12.02 13.82
CA GLY A 73 14.94 11.93 15.10
C GLY A 73 14.86 10.52 15.68
N THR A 74 14.10 10.41 16.76
CA THR A 74 13.73 9.13 17.40
C THR A 74 12.75 8.34 16.52
N PHE A 75 12.65 7.05 16.74
CA PHE A 75 11.68 6.21 16.01
C PHE A 75 10.23 6.75 16.12
N ALA A 76 9.86 7.23 17.29
CA ALA A 76 8.53 7.82 17.50
C ALA A 76 8.31 9.10 16.66
N GLU A 77 9.33 9.96 16.56
CA GLU A 77 9.26 11.15 15.72
C GLU A 77 9.19 10.80 14.24
N LYS A 78 9.94 9.78 13.80
CA LYS A 78 9.90 9.28 12.41
C LYS A 78 8.51 8.77 12.03
N VAL A 79 7.87 7.95 12.87
CA VAL A 79 6.51 7.43 12.62
C VAL A 79 5.47 8.56 12.61
N ARG A 80 5.56 9.52 13.55
CA ARG A 80 4.66 10.70 13.56
C ARG A 80 4.85 11.58 12.34
N PHE A 81 6.09 11.78 11.90
CA PHE A 81 6.40 12.51 10.67
C PHE A 81 5.74 11.85 9.46
N LEU A 82 5.89 10.53 9.29
CA LEU A 82 5.28 9.78 8.19
C LEU A 82 3.75 9.94 8.21
N SER A 83 3.13 9.77 9.38
CA SER A 83 1.68 10.00 9.51
C SER A 83 1.28 11.42 9.09
N ALA A 84 2.02 12.45 9.51
CA ALA A 84 1.71 13.85 9.21
C ALA A 84 2.00 14.21 7.74
N LYS A 85 3.00 13.58 7.12
CA LYS A 85 3.44 13.88 5.74
C LYS A 85 2.58 13.22 4.67
N LEU A 86 2.18 11.97 4.86
CA LEU A 86 1.43 11.17 3.89
C LEU A 86 0.14 11.81 3.37
N PRO A 87 -0.63 12.60 4.13
CA PRO A 87 -1.78 13.34 3.60
C PRO A 87 -1.45 14.32 2.47
N SER A 88 -0.22 14.86 2.40
CA SER A 88 0.20 15.70 1.26
C SER A 88 0.29 14.93 -0.05
N CYS A 89 0.29 13.59 0.02
CA CYS A 89 0.25 12.68 -1.12
C CYS A 89 -1.14 12.01 -1.29
N GLY A 90 -2.15 12.50 -0.55
CA GLY A 90 -3.53 12.01 -0.61
C GLY A 90 -3.83 10.77 0.25
N VAL A 91 -2.82 10.23 0.95
CA VAL A 91 -2.97 9.02 1.77
C VAL A 91 -3.64 9.36 3.11
N THR A 92 -4.75 8.68 3.40
CA THR A 92 -5.48 8.81 4.67
C THR A 92 -5.26 7.61 5.59
N THR A 93 -4.82 6.48 5.03
CA THR A 93 -4.48 5.27 5.78
C THR A 93 -3.24 4.64 5.16
N VAL A 94 -2.24 4.34 5.99
CA VAL A 94 -1.03 3.62 5.58
C VAL A 94 -0.88 2.35 6.39
N PHE A 95 -0.52 1.24 5.73
CA PHE A 95 -0.17 0.00 6.41
C PHE A 95 1.35 -0.04 6.55
N PRO A 96 1.88 0.07 7.78
CA PRO A 96 3.32 -0.10 7.99
C PRO A 96 3.75 -1.47 7.47
N THR A 97 4.63 -1.47 6.47
CA THR A 97 5.20 -2.69 5.92
C THR A 97 6.55 -2.97 6.58
N LEU A 98 6.61 -4.06 7.33
CA LEU A 98 7.81 -4.51 8.02
C LEU A 98 8.44 -5.65 7.21
N ALA A 99 9.73 -5.52 6.88
CA ALA A 99 10.34 -6.40 5.89
C ALA A 99 11.67 -7.01 6.34
N GLY A 100 11.97 -8.18 5.75
CA GLY A 100 13.24 -8.88 5.88
C GLY A 100 13.25 -9.95 6.98
N THR A 101 14.45 -10.38 7.38
CA THR A 101 14.68 -11.51 8.30
C THR A 101 15.35 -11.09 9.61
N ASP A 102 15.42 -9.79 9.90
CA ASP A 102 15.80 -9.29 11.24
C ASP A 102 14.57 -9.35 12.15
N TYR A 103 14.23 -10.55 12.60
CA TYR A 103 13.00 -10.85 13.33
C TYR A 103 12.88 -10.09 14.66
N GLU A 104 14.00 -9.89 15.39
CA GLU A 104 14.00 -9.09 16.62
C GLU A 104 13.63 -7.63 16.34
N ARG A 105 14.16 -7.07 15.28
CA ARG A 105 13.85 -5.70 14.86
C ARG A 105 12.41 -5.58 14.40
N ILE A 106 11.87 -6.59 13.69
CA ILE A 106 10.46 -6.64 13.29
C ILE A 106 9.56 -6.67 14.53
N ALA A 107 9.78 -7.58 15.46
CA ALA A 107 9.01 -7.70 16.70
C ALA A 107 9.07 -6.40 17.53
N LYS A 108 10.23 -5.76 17.60
CA LYS A 108 10.38 -4.45 18.24
C LYS A 108 9.57 -3.36 17.53
N SER A 109 9.59 -3.35 16.18
CA SER A 109 8.82 -2.40 15.37
C SER A 109 7.32 -2.52 15.65
N VAL A 110 6.78 -3.73 15.67
CA VAL A 110 5.37 -4.02 15.99
C VAL A 110 5.00 -3.39 17.35
N ARG A 111 5.76 -3.74 18.40
CA ARG A 111 5.48 -3.24 19.76
C ARG A 111 5.54 -1.72 19.86
N GLU A 112 6.52 -1.10 19.24
CA GLU A 112 6.69 0.37 19.30
C GLU A 112 5.63 1.11 18.48
N ILE A 113 5.30 0.66 17.26
CA ILE A 113 4.25 1.27 16.44
C ILE A 113 2.89 1.18 17.12
N ARG A 114 2.54 0.05 17.74
CA ARG A 114 1.29 -0.12 18.50
C ARG A 114 1.10 0.95 19.56
N LYS A 115 2.18 1.31 20.28
CA LYS A 115 2.15 2.38 21.30
C LYS A 115 1.92 3.77 20.68
N LEU A 116 2.39 3.99 19.45
CA LEU A 116 2.39 5.29 18.79
C LEU A 116 1.11 5.62 18.03
N ARG A 117 0.34 4.63 17.57
CA ARG A 117 -0.82 4.82 16.67
C ARG A 117 -1.77 5.93 17.12
N LYS A 118 -2.14 5.95 18.41
CA LYS A 118 -3.08 6.94 18.96
C LYS A 118 -2.50 8.36 19.02
N SER A 119 -1.19 8.52 18.91
CA SER A 119 -0.50 9.81 18.94
C SER A 119 -0.23 10.38 17.54
N CYS A 120 -0.62 9.67 16.48
CA CYS A 120 -0.49 10.08 15.09
C CYS A 120 -1.73 10.86 14.65
N SER A 121 -1.55 12.03 14.04
CA SER A 121 -2.63 12.99 13.76
C SER A 121 -2.95 13.17 12.26
N GLY A 122 -2.13 12.63 11.37
CA GLY A 122 -2.31 12.70 9.92
C GLY A 122 -2.99 11.46 9.34
N ALA A 123 -2.30 10.74 8.44
CA ALA A 123 -2.76 9.44 7.97
C ALA A 123 -2.84 8.44 9.13
N GLU A 124 -3.90 7.64 9.14
CA GLU A 124 -4.05 6.55 10.11
C GLU A 124 -2.94 5.53 9.89
N ILE A 125 -2.22 5.20 10.96
CA ILE A 125 -1.33 4.04 10.98
C ILE A 125 -2.22 2.80 11.11
N GLY A 126 -2.51 2.18 9.97
CA GLY A 126 -3.43 1.06 9.83
C GLY A 126 -2.85 -0.28 10.28
N PRO A 127 -3.47 -1.39 9.85
CA PRO A 127 -2.93 -2.72 10.11
C PRO A 127 -1.53 -2.91 9.53
N PHE A 128 -0.76 -3.83 10.10
CA PHE A 128 0.55 -4.17 9.57
C PHE A 128 0.46 -5.05 8.32
N GLN A 129 1.40 -4.84 7.41
CA GLN A 129 1.80 -5.80 6.39
C GLN A 129 3.22 -6.28 6.70
N PHE A 130 3.50 -7.54 6.41
CA PHE A 130 4.84 -8.11 6.56
C PHE A 130 5.31 -8.65 5.22
N GLU A 131 6.48 -8.19 4.77
CA GLU A 131 7.07 -8.60 3.52
C GLU A 131 8.38 -9.36 3.75
N GLY A 132 8.57 -10.46 3.01
CA GLY A 132 9.84 -11.19 3.01
C GLY A 132 10.27 -11.76 4.34
N ILE A 133 9.34 -12.01 5.29
CA ILE A 133 9.69 -12.64 6.57
C ILE A 133 9.87 -14.16 6.46
N TYR A 134 9.21 -14.78 5.47
CA TYR A 134 9.42 -16.17 5.08
C TYR A 134 9.68 -16.23 3.57
N PRO A 135 10.84 -15.70 3.10
CA PRO A 135 11.16 -15.66 1.68
C PRO A 135 11.67 -17.01 1.20
N SER A 136 11.65 -17.23 -0.11
CA SER A 136 12.23 -18.44 -0.68
C SER A 136 13.71 -18.59 -0.30
N LEU A 137 14.05 -19.68 0.37
CA LEU A 137 15.43 -20.03 0.76
C LEU A 137 16.34 -20.25 -0.45
N LYS A 138 15.76 -20.56 -1.63
CA LYS A 138 16.50 -20.73 -2.88
C LYS A 138 16.99 -19.41 -3.47
N ARG A 139 16.30 -18.30 -3.17
CA ARG A 139 16.61 -16.97 -3.70
C ARG A 139 17.35 -16.08 -2.69
N TYR A 140 16.91 -16.12 -1.46
CA TYR A 140 17.40 -15.26 -0.38
C TYR A 140 18.16 -16.11 0.62
N MET A 141 19.42 -16.46 0.30
CA MET A 141 20.31 -17.21 1.19
C MET A 141 20.80 -16.31 2.35
N THR A 142 19.88 -15.75 3.13
CA THR A 142 20.23 -15.13 4.40
C THR A 142 20.32 -16.22 5.45
N LYS A 143 21.34 -16.15 6.32
CA LYS A 143 21.54 -17.16 7.39
C LYS A 143 20.41 -17.19 8.43
N GLU A 144 19.54 -16.18 8.40
CA GLU A 144 18.48 -15.96 9.37
C GLU A 144 17.10 -16.37 8.84
N ALA A 145 16.95 -16.59 7.52
CA ALA A 145 15.68 -17.04 6.95
C ALA A 145 15.31 -18.44 7.45
N VAL A 146 14.06 -18.58 7.90
CA VAL A 146 13.52 -19.84 8.46
C VAL A 146 12.24 -20.22 7.73
N ASN A 147 11.84 -21.49 7.86
CA ASN A 147 10.52 -21.94 7.46
C ASN A 147 9.43 -21.31 8.34
N PRO A 148 8.22 -21.05 7.82
CA PRO A 148 7.12 -20.54 8.61
C PRO A 148 6.74 -21.55 9.72
N SER A 149 6.49 -21.03 10.90
CA SER A 149 5.91 -21.79 12.01
C SER A 149 4.96 -20.93 12.82
N ILE A 150 3.96 -21.56 13.40
CA ILE A 150 2.96 -20.88 14.25
C ILE A 150 3.65 -20.22 15.44
N GLU A 151 4.51 -20.95 16.15
CA GLU A 151 5.22 -20.43 17.33
C GLU A 151 6.05 -19.21 17.02
N HIS A 152 6.82 -19.24 15.92
CA HIS A 152 7.64 -18.09 15.51
C HIS A 152 6.79 -16.89 15.10
N THR A 153 5.68 -17.13 14.40
CA THR A 153 4.77 -16.06 13.99
C THR A 153 4.06 -15.45 15.19
N ASP A 154 3.60 -16.26 16.13
CA ASP A 154 2.99 -15.81 17.39
C ASP A 154 3.94 -14.88 18.16
N TRP A 155 5.19 -15.29 18.27
CA TRP A 155 6.21 -14.46 18.93
C TRP A 155 6.44 -13.13 18.19
N LEU A 156 6.54 -13.14 16.87
CA LEU A 156 6.71 -11.93 16.05
C LEU A 156 5.55 -10.95 16.25
N MET A 157 4.31 -11.47 16.32
CA MET A 157 3.08 -10.68 16.43
C MET A 157 2.72 -10.32 17.88
N ASP A 158 3.55 -10.71 18.86
CA ASP A 158 3.25 -10.53 20.29
C ASP A 158 1.91 -11.19 20.68
N HIS A 159 1.59 -12.34 20.05
CA HIS A 159 0.34 -13.10 20.17
C HIS A 159 -0.95 -12.30 19.87
N ASP A 160 -0.84 -11.13 19.24
CA ASP A 160 -1.97 -10.27 18.88
C ASP A 160 -2.06 -10.07 17.36
N TYR A 161 -3.11 -10.60 16.77
CA TYR A 161 -3.40 -10.53 15.33
C TYR A 161 -4.45 -9.48 14.96
N SER A 162 -5.01 -8.77 15.94
CA SER A 162 -6.14 -7.84 15.74
C SER A 162 -5.83 -6.68 14.80
N ASP A 163 -4.56 -6.38 14.60
CA ASP A 163 -4.05 -5.30 13.77
C ASP A 163 -3.08 -5.76 12.68
N ILE A 164 -3.15 -7.04 12.32
CA ILE A 164 -2.35 -7.63 11.24
C ILE A 164 -3.26 -7.82 10.02
N SER A 165 -2.86 -7.31 8.86
CA SER A 165 -3.60 -7.49 7.61
C SER A 165 -3.06 -8.65 6.79
N MET A 166 -1.76 -8.62 6.50
CA MET A 166 -1.13 -9.54 5.55
C MET A 166 0.23 -9.98 6.06
N ILE A 167 0.54 -11.27 5.86
CA ILE A 167 1.87 -11.83 6.15
C ILE A 167 2.35 -12.62 4.94
N HIS A 168 3.54 -12.28 4.48
CA HIS A 168 4.16 -12.87 3.30
C HIS A 168 4.84 -14.20 3.60
N VAL A 169 4.69 -15.14 2.67
CA VAL A 169 5.34 -16.45 2.67
C VAL A 169 5.71 -16.88 1.24
N SER A 170 6.82 -17.58 1.08
CA SER A 170 7.10 -18.34 -0.14
C SER A 170 6.41 -19.70 -0.05
N PRO A 171 5.49 -20.07 -0.96
CA PRO A 171 4.71 -21.31 -0.87
C PRO A 171 5.52 -22.60 -0.95
N ASP A 172 6.78 -22.56 -1.40
CA ASP A 172 7.69 -23.71 -1.50
C ASP A 172 8.41 -24.06 -0.18
N LEU A 173 8.06 -23.41 0.92
CA LEU A 173 8.64 -23.67 2.23
C LEU A 173 7.88 -24.75 2.99
N ASP A 174 8.61 -25.56 3.76
CA ASP A 174 7.99 -26.54 4.65
C ASP A 174 7.12 -25.87 5.72
N GLY A 175 5.96 -26.45 6.00
CA GLY A 175 5.01 -25.93 7.00
C GLY A 175 4.06 -24.85 6.49
N THR A 176 4.21 -24.39 5.24
CA THR A 176 3.39 -23.27 4.69
C THR A 176 1.90 -23.56 4.73
N LEU A 177 1.45 -24.79 4.43
CA LEU A 177 0.01 -25.08 4.33
C LEU A 177 -0.68 -24.96 5.68
N GLU A 178 -0.15 -25.60 6.72
CA GLU A 178 -0.66 -25.50 8.09
C GLU A 178 -0.60 -24.05 8.62
N TRP A 179 0.46 -23.32 8.27
CA TRP A 179 0.63 -21.94 8.64
C TRP A 179 -0.41 -21.03 7.96
N CYS A 180 -0.76 -21.28 6.69
CA CYS A 180 -1.81 -20.55 5.99
C CYS A 180 -3.19 -20.79 6.62
N ASP A 181 -3.54 -22.04 6.97
CA ASP A 181 -4.77 -22.36 7.70
C ASP A 181 -4.84 -21.58 9.01
N TYR A 182 -3.76 -21.59 9.78
CA TYR A 182 -3.70 -20.86 11.05
C TYR A 182 -3.93 -19.36 10.90
N LEU A 183 -3.29 -18.72 9.92
CA LEU A 183 -3.50 -17.28 9.68
C LEU A 183 -4.91 -16.96 9.22
N ALA A 184 -5.49 -17.79 8.34
CA ALA A 184 -6.86 -17.64 7.88
C ALA A 184 -7.85 -17.70 9.06
N GLU A 185 -7.64 -18.60 10.03
CA GLU A 185 -8.43 -18.67 11.27
C GLU A 185 -8.29 -17.40 12.15
N LYS A 186 -7.13 -16.74 12.10
CA LYS A 186 -6.91 -15.44 12.79
C LYS A 186 -7.47 -14.25 12.02
N GLY A 187 -7.99 -14.44 10.80
CA GLY A 187 -8.47 -13.37 9.93
C GLY A 187 -7.34 -12.57 9.25
N VAL A 188 -6.13 -13.12 9.24
CA VAL A 188 -4.96 -12.56 8.55
C VAL A 188 -4.84 -13.17 7.17
N MET A 189 -4.46 -12.39 6.16
CA MET A 189 -4.33 -12.84 4.77
C MET A 189 -2.90 -13.33 4.48
N PRO A 190 -2.68 -14.66 4.30
CA PRO A 190 -1.42 -15.15 3.78
C PRO A 190 -1.19 -14.62 2.36
N THR A 191 0.04 -14.17 2.09
CA THR A 191 0.39 -13.44 0.87
C THR A 191 1.61 -14.08 0.21
N VAL A 192 1.56 -14.34 -1.11
CA VAL A 192 2.72 -14.85 -1.88
C VAL A 192 3.52 -13.70 -2.46
N GLY A 193 4.83 -13.77 -2.37
CA GLY A 193 5.78 -12.84 -3.00
C GLY A 193 7.20 -13.35 -2.81
N ASN A 194 8.20 -12.65 -3.34
CA ASN A 194 9.64 -12.96 -3.14
C ASN A 194 9.96 -14.46 -3.20
N THR A 195 9.47 -15.17 -4.24
CA THR A 195 9.36 -16.63 -4.27
C THR A 195 9.98 -17.28 -5.51
N GLN A 196 10.44 -18.52 -5.34
CA GLN A 196 10.81 -19.45 -6.42
C GLN A 196 9.83 -20.64 -6.52
N ALA A 197 8.69 -20.55 -5.83
CA ALA A 197 7.66 -21.58 -5.83
C ALA A 197 7.09 -21.84 -7.23
N SER A 198 6.58 -23.04 -7.44
CA SER A 198 5.82 -23.40 -8.63
C SER A 198 4.36 -22.88 -8.54
N ALA A 199 3.66 -22.91 -9.67
CA ALA A 199 2.21 -22.64 -9.68
C ALA A 199 1.43 -23.69 -8.84
N PHE A 200 1.91 -24.92 -8.75
CA PHE A 200 1.27 -25.96 -7.93
C PHE A 200 1.39 -25.67 -6.44
N ASP A 201 2.54 -25.14 -6.00
CA ASP A 201 2.72 -24.72 -4.61
C ASP A 201 1.74 -23.57 -4.27
N VAL A 202 1.54 -22.62 -5.21
CA VAL A 202 0.58 -21.53 -5.05
C VAL A 202 -0.86 -22.07 -4.96
N TYR A 203 -1.26 -23.01 -5.82
CA TYR A 203 -2.60 -23.59 -5.75
C TYR A 203 -2.82 -24.35 -4.43
N ALA A 204 -1.84 -25.13 -4.01
CA ALA A 204 -1.92 -25.83 -2.72
C ALA A 204 -2.06 -24.83 -1.55
N ALA A 205 -1.26 -23.79 -1.51
CA ALA A 205 -1.37 -22.75 -0.48
C ALA A 205 -2.71 -21.98 -0.55
N ALA A 206 -3.26 -21.77 -1.76
CA ALA A 206 -4.57 -21.13 -1.94
C ALA A 206 -5.73 -22.02 -1.44
N ASP A 207 -5.59 -23.35 -1.50
CA ASP A 207 -6.53 -24.30 -0.88
C ASP A 207 -6.54 -24.17 0.66
N HIS A 208 -5.47 -23.64 1.24
CA HIS A 208 -5.26 -23.40 2.66
C HIS A 208 -5.37 -21.91 3.07
N GLY A 209 -5.96 -21.05 2.22
CA GLY A 209 -6.28 -19.66 2.58
C GLY A 209 -5.32 -18.59 2.06
N LEU A 210 -4.25 -18.92 1.32
CA LEU A 210 -3.42 -17.93 0.65
C LEU A 210 -4.28 -17.18 -0.38
N CYS A 211 -4.38 -15.85 -0.24
CA CYS A 211 -5.36 -15.07 -1.01
C CYS A 211 -4.84 -13.72 -1.54
N GLN A 212 -3.59 -13.39 -1.30
CA GLN A 212 -2.97 -12.15 -1.77
C GLN A 212 -1.64 -12.46 -2.48
N ALA A 213 -1.21 -11.56 -3.37
CA ALA A 213 0.12 -11.55 -3.95
C ALA A 213 0.74 -10.16 -3.81
N ASP A 214 1.94 -10.09 -3.22
CA ASP A 214 2.70 -8.85 -3.08
C ASP A 214 3.21 -8.38 -4.44
N HIS A 215 3.31 -7.04 -4.62
CA HIS A 215 3.95 -6.35 -5.77
C HIS A 215 4.14 -7.25 -7.00
N MET A 216 3.03 -7.74 -7.54
CA MET A 216 2.97 -8.79 -8.59
C MET A 216 4.07 -8.63 -9.66
N PHE A 217 4.73 -9.75 -9.97
CA PHE A 217 5.90 -9.94 -10.82
C PHE A 217 7.25 -9.57 -10.19
N ASN A 218 7.30 -8.62 -9.26
CA ASN A 218 8.54 -8.25 -8.58
C ASN A 218 8.87 -9.31 -7.52
N GLY A 219 10.13 -9.76 -7.50
CA GLY A 219 10.51 -10.81 -6.56
C GLY A 219 10.04 -12.23 -6.93
N PHE A 220 9.27 -12.43 -7.99
CA PHE A 220 8.88 -13.75 -8.51
C PHE A 220 9.95 -14.33 -9.43
N ALA A 221 10.00 -15.67 -9.55
CA ALA A 221 10.76 -16.32 -10.60
C ALA A 221 10.22 -15.93 -11.99
N PRO A 222 11.08 -15.81 -12.99
CA PRO A 222 10.65 -15.56 -14.37
C PRO A 222 9.63 -16.60 -14.86
N MET A 223 8.67 -16.17 -15.67
CA MET A 223 7.69 -17.06 -16.28
C MET A 223 8.30 -17.77 -17.50
N TYR A 224 8.37 -19.10 -17.44
CA TYR A 224 8.76 -19.93 -18.57
C TYR A 224 7.61 -20.84 -18.98
N HIS A 225 7.44 -21.07 -20.28
CA HIS A 225 6.34 -21.88 -20.81
C HIS A 225 6.41 -23.37 -20.46
N ARG A 226 7.54 -23.87 -19.96
CA ARG A 226 7.74 -25.26 -19.52
C ARG A 226 7.81 -25.43 -18.02
N GLU A 227 7.98 -24.34 -17.29
CA GLU A 227 8.09 -24.31 -15.83
C GLU A 227 7.06 -23.33 -15.31
N ASN A 228 6.03 -23.82 -14.66
CA ASN A 228 4.95 -23.02 -14.14
C ASN A 228 5.38 -22.37 -12.80
N GLY A 229 5.96 -21.18 -12.86
CA GLY A 229 6.33 -20.39 -11.68
C GLY A 229 5.11 -19.81 -10.95
N ALA A 230 5.33 -19.34 -9.73
CA ALA A 230 4.30 -18.77 -8.86
C ALA A 230 3.47 -17.66 -9.53
N ALA A 231 4.10 -16.83 -10.36
CA ALA A 231 3.38 -15.78 -11.10
C ALA A 231 2.24 -16.35 -11.97
N VAL A 232 2.45 -17.50 -12.61
CA VAL A 232 1.39 -18.19 -13.38
C VAL A 232 0.29 -18.68 -12.46
N GLY A 233 0.65 -19.23 -11.29
CA GLY A 233 -0.32 -19.66 -10.27
C GLY A 233 -1.21 -18.50 -9.84
N VAL A 234 -0.62 -17.36 -9.50
CA VAL A 234 -1.38 -16.14 -9.13
C VAL A 234 -2.29 -15.67 -10.25
N LEU A 235 -1.79 -15.62 -11.51
CA LEU A 235 -2.58 -15.17 -12.66
C LEU A 235 -3.83 -16.01 -12.90
N LEU A 236 -3.75 -17.31 -12.65
CA LEU A 236 -4.82 -18.27 -12.98
C LEU A 236 -5.75 -18.58 -11.79
N ASP A 237 -5.32 -18.38 -10.55
CA ASP A 237 -6.16 -18.62 -9.38
C ASP A 237 -7.01 -17.39 -9.02
N GLU A 238 -8.33 -17.47 -9.22
CA GLU A 238 -9.26 -16.36 -8.99
C GLU A 238 -9.38 -15.93 -7.51
N ARG A 239 -9.00 -16.79 -6.57
CA ARG A 239 -9.03 -16.52 -5.13
C ARG A 239 -7.99 -15.48 -4.72
N ILE A 240 -6.87 -15.41 -5.43
CA ILE A 240 -5.73 -14.56 -5.09
C ILE A 240 -5.92 -13.16 -5.68
N LYS A 241 -5.88 -12.11 -4.87
CA LYS A 241 -5.83 -10.71 -5.29
C LYS A 241 -4.39 -10.26 -5.44
N ALA A 242 -4.11 -9.27 -6.29
CA ALA A 242 -2.75 -8.90 -6.62
C ALA A 242 -2.47 -7.41 -6.34
N GLN A 243 -1.40 -7.14 -5.59
CA GLN A 243 -0.81 -5.81 -5.49
C GLN A 243 -0.06 -5.50 -6.80
N LEU A 244 -0.07 -4.24 -7.20
CA LEU A 244 0.62 -3.76 -8.39
C LEU A 244 1.33 -2.44 -8.13
N THR A 245 2.65 -2.43 -8.29
CA THR A 245 3.44 -1.19 -8.40
C THR A 245 3.36 -0.71 -9.85
N CYS A 246 2.49 0.28 -10.10
CA CYS A 246 2.16 0.73 -11.44
C CYS A 246 2.85 2.07 -11.77
N ASP A 247 4.17 2.09 -11.68
CA ASP A 247 5.01 3.28 -11.89
C ASP A 247 5.60 3.38 -13.29
N GLY A 248 5.40 2.34 -14.11
CA GLY A 248 5.94 2.24 -15.47
C GLY A 248 7.40 1.81 -15.56
N TYR A 249 8.01 1.43 -14.42
CA TYR A 249 9.38 0.92 -14.35
C TYR A 249 9.45 -0.51 -13.81
N HIS A 250 8.80 -0.77 -12.66
CA HIS A 250 8.81 -2.10 -12.04
C HIS A 250 8.04 -3.13 -12.86
N VAL A 251 6.94 -2.72 -13.50
CA VAL A 251 6.13 -3.60 -14.33
C VAL A 251 5.82 -2.92 -15.65
N SER A 252 6.15 -3.56 -16.78
CA SER A 252 5.86 -3.03 -18.12
C SER A 252 4.35 -3.01 -18.39
N GLU A 253 3.89 -2.09 -19.24
CA GLU A 253 2.48 -1.98 -19.64
C GLU A 253 1.90 -3.31 -20.13
N SER A 254 2.66 -4.09 -20.92
CA SER A 254 2.22 -5.40 -21.41
C SER A 254 1.91 -6.39 -20.29
N PHE A 255 2.70 -6.41 -19.22
CA PHE A 255 2.46 -7.25 -18.06
C PHE A 255 1.31 -6.74 -17.21
N ILE A 256 1.12 -5.43 -17.11
CA ILE A 256 -0.06 -4.82 -16.45
C ILE A 256 -1.34 -5.25 -17.20
N ARG A 257 -1.36 -5.13 -18.54
CA ARG A 257 -2.49 -5.57 -19.35
C ARG A 257 -2.72 -7.08 -19.27
N LEU A 258 -1.66 -7.89 -19.20
CA LEU A 258 -1.77 -9.33 -18.97
C LEU A 258 -2.43 -9.62 -17.60
N LEU A 259 -1.99 -8.94 -16.55
CA LEU A 259 -2.54 -9.08 -15.20
C LEU A 259 -4.04 -8.76 -15.20
N PHE A 260 -4.46 -7.63 -15.78
CA PHE A 260 -5.87 -7.25 -15.87
C PHE A 260 -6.69 -8.24 -16.69
N LYS A 261 -6.11 -8.78 -17.78
CA LYS A 261 -6.78 -9.76 -18.62
C LYS A 261 -7.02 -11.09 -17.91
N CYS A 262 -6.08 -11.51 -17.08
CA CYS A 262 -6.19 -12.77 -16.35
C CYS A 262 -7.04 -12.63 -15.08
N LYS A 263 -6.86 -11.53 -14.32
CA LYS A 263 -7.48 -11.35 -12.99
C LYS A 263 -8.78 -10.54 -13.02
N GLY A 264 -9.02 -9.72 -14.06
CA GLY A 264 -9.95 -8.60 -13.97
C GLY A 264 -9.34 -7.46 -13.11
N ILE A 265 -9.54 -6.22 -13.55
CA ILE A 265 -9.00 -5.05 -12.84
C ILE A 265 -9.50 -4.95 -11.38
N GLU A 266 -10.71 -5.45 -11.13
CA GLU A 266 -11.35 -5.47 -9.80
C GLU A 266 -10.59 -6.33 -8.76
N ASN A 267 -9.75 -7.24 -9.19
CA ASN A 267 -8.95 -8.12 -8.35
C ASN A 267 -7.48 -7.66 -8.22
N VAL A 268 -7.18 -6.47 -8.75
CA VAL A 268 -5.87 -5.84 -8.69
C VAL A 268 -5.99 -4.50 -7.97
N TYR A 269 -5.01 -4.18 -7.13
CA TYR A 269 -4.96 -2.90 -6.42
C TYR A 269 -3.55 -2.32 -6.42
N GLY A 270 -3.49 -0.99 -6.52
CA GLY A 270 -2.25 -0.25 -6.59
C GLY A 270 -1.61 -0.07 -5.22
N VAL A 271 -0.30 -0.19 -5.17
CA VAL A 271 0.54 0.11 -4.00
C VAL A 271 1.69 1.02 -4.42
N THR A 272 2.28 1.73 -3.46
CA THR A 272 3.47 2.54 -3.75
C THR A 272 4.74 1.73 -3.66
N ASP A 273 4.81 0.83 -2.70
CA ASP A 273 6.03 0.15 -2.31
C ASP A 273 7.16 1.14 -1.98
N MET A 274 6.77 2.27 -1.34
CA MET A 274 7.72 3.28 -0.90
C MET A 274 8.70 2.70 0.11
N SER A 275 9.98 2.96 -0.10
CA SER A 275 11.05 2.70 0.86
C SER A 275 11.37 3.95 1.70
N GLU A 276 12.25 3.82 2.70
CA GLU A 276 12.75 4.98 3.45
C GLU A 276 13.42 6.04 2.56
N ALA A 277 13.89 5.63 1.37
CA ALA A 277 14.50 6.50 0.37
C ALA A 277 13.51 7.17 -0.57
N SER A 278 12.22 6.84 -0.53
CA SER A 278 11.23 7.41 -1.44
C SER A 278 10.81 8.82 -1.05
N GLY A 279 10.38 9.62 -2.05
CA GLY A 279 9.96 11.00 -1.86
C GLY A 279 11.11 12.01 -1.74
N LEU A 280 12.34 11.61 -2.08
CA LEU A 280 13.51 12.49 -2.06
C LEU A 280 13.61 13.32 -3.36
N PRO A 281 14.17 14.53 -3.30
CA PRO A 281 14.52 15.29 -4.50
C PRO A 281 15.55 14.51 -5.33
N GLU A 282 15.59 14.79 -6.63
CA GLU A 282 16.62 14.22 -7.50
C GLU A 282 18.03 14.58 -7.02
N GLY A 283 18.96 13.64 -7.13
CA GLY A 283 20.34 13.78 -6.72
C GLY A 283 20.89 12.64 -5.88
N GLU A 284 22.13 12.79 -5.44
CA GLU A 284 22.79 11.85 -4.56
C GLU A 284 22.39 12.07 -3.10
N HIS A 285 22.14 10.98 -2.39
CA HIS A 285 21.78 11.00 -0.97
C HIS A 285 22.52 9.90 -0.22
N VAL A 286 22.57 10.04 1.10
CA VAL A 286 23.11 9.01 2.00
C VAL A 286 22.00 8.61 2.98
N LEU A 287 21.64 7.33 2.98
CA LEU A 287 20.64 6.80 3.92
C LEU A 287 21.18 6.80 5.36
N PRO A 288 20.31 6.78 6.39
CA PRO A 288 20.74 6.64 7.78
C PRO A 288 21.63 5.41 8.04
N SER A 289 21.52 4.38 7.22
CA SER A 289 22.38 3.19 7.22
C SER A 289 23.81 3.44 6.69
N GLY A 290 24.10 4.65 6.17
CA GLY A 290 25.37 5.00 5.52
C GLY A 290 25.45 4.59 4.03
N LYS A 291 24.44 3.94 3.48
CA LYS A 291 24.40 3.56 2.06
C LYS A 291 24.19 4.79 1.18
N LYS A 292 25.01 4.94 0.14
CA LYS A 292 24.80 5.96 -0.90
C LYS A 292 23.75 5.49 -1.89
N ILE A 293 22.93 6.42 -2.31
CA ILE A 293 21.86 6.21 -3.31
C ILE A 293 21.78 7.40 -4.26
N LEU A 294 21.22 7.17 -5.44
CA LEU A 294 20.92 8.21 -6.42
C LEU A 294 19.40 8.20 -6.69
N ALA A 295 18.73 9.30 -6.36
CA ALA A 295 17.34 9.54 -6.75
C ALA A 295 17.33 10.17 -8.16
N LYS A 296 16.73 9.48 -9.13
CA LYS A 296 16.67 9.93 -10.51
C LYS A 296 15.50 9.33 -11.27
N ASP A 297 14.82 10.18 -12.05
CA ASP A 297 13.72 9.77 -12.95
C ASP A 297 12.57 9.00 -12.24
N GLY A 298 12.33 9.27 -10.95
CA GLY A 298 11.32 8.59 -10.13
C GLY A 298 11.75 7.23 -9.58
N LEU A 299 13.03 6.92 -9.61
CA LEU A 299 13.66 5.71 -9.08
C LEU A 299 14.76 6.04 -8.09
N ILE A 300 15.05 5.09 -7.22
CA ILE A 300 16.21 5.08 -6.34
C ILE A 300 17.18 4.01 -6.84
N TYR A 301 18.38 4.43 -7.18
CA TYR A 301 19.47 3.54 -7.58
C TYR A 301 20.42 3.31 -6.42
N ALA A 302 20.85 2.09 -6.22
CA ALA A 302 21.95 1.75 -5.34
C ALA A 302 23.31 2.16 -5.96
N GLU A 303 24.39 2.15 -5.18
CA GLU A 303 25.73 2.56 -5.59
C GLU A 303 26.27 1.72 -6.78
N ASP A 304 25.83 0.48 -6.92
CA ASP A 304 26.15 -0.42 -8.03
C ASP A 304 25.31 -0.18 -9.31
N GLY A 305 24.39 0.79 -9.27
CA GLY A 305 23.52 1.17 -10.39
C GLY A 305 22.26 0.33 -10.54
N TYR A 306 22.00 -0.63 -9.67
CA TYR A 306 20.73 -1.36 -9.65
C TYR A 306 19.60 -0.54 -9.04
N ILE A 307 18.37 -0.74 -9.54
CA ILE A 307 17.17 -0.14 -8.95
C ILE A 307 16.96 -0.73 -7.57
N ASN A 308 16.96 0.13 -6.55
CA ASN A 308 16.71 -0.25 -5.16
C ASN A 308 15.23 -0.19 -4.82
N SER A 309 14.53 0.86 -5.27
CA SER A 309 13.08 1.07 -5.06
C SER A 309 12.54 2.16 -5.99
N GLY A 310 11.22 2.39 -5.96
CA GLY A 310 10.60 3.58 -6.50
C GLY A 310 10.89 4.82 -5.64
N ASN A 311 10.90 6.00 -6.28
CA ASN A 311 10.99 7.30 -5.61
C ASN A 311 9.67 8.07 -5.63
N MET A 312 8.58 7.40 -5.97
CA MET A 312 7.28 8.04 -6.18
C MET A 312 6.39 7.92 -4.94
N THR A 313 5.79 9.04 -4.57
CA THR A 313 4.68 9.07 -3.60
C THR A 313 3.38 8.56 -4.23
N MET A 314 2.32 8.38 -3.43
CA MET A 314 1.05 7.80 -3.90
C MET A 314 0.45 8.56 -5.10
N ASN A 315 0.33 9.87 -5.01
CA ASN A 315 -0.21 10.69 -6.10
C ASN A 315 0.69 10.70 -7.35
N GLU A 316 2.02 10.63 -7.18
CA GLU A 316 2.98 10.50 -8.29
C GLU A 316 2.88 9.13 -8.94
N THR A 317 2.67 8.07 -8.18
CA THR A 317 2.43 6.71 -8.71
C THR A 317 1.11 6.66 -9.49
N MET A 318 0.04 7.31 -9.01
CA MET A 318 -1.22 7.46 -9.76
C MET A 318 -1.02 8.20 -11.08
N ARG A 319 -0.24 9.28 -11.06
CA ARG A 319 0.13 10.04 -12.27
C ARG A 319 0.94 9.17 -13.24
N ALA A 320 1.90 8.40 -12.75
CA ALA A 320 2.71 7.49 -13.56
C ALA A 320 1.86 6.37 -14.17
N ALA A 321 0.92 5.79 -13.41
CA ALA A 321 -0.03 4.80 -13.92
C ALA A 321 -0.86 5.35 -15.08
N HIS A 322 -1.29 6.60 -15.01
CA HIS A 322 -2.01 7.26 -16.09
C HIS A 322 -1.12 7.56 -17.30
N LEU A 323 0.02 8.24 -17.08
CA LEU A 323 0.84 8.79 -18.16
C LEU A 323 1.80 7.78 -18.78
N ARG A 324 2.36 6.84 -18.01
CA ARG A 324 3.38 5.88 -18.44
C ARG A 324 2.81 4.49 -18.73
N CYS A 325 1.80 4.05 -17.94
CA CYS A 325 1.15 2.76 -18.15
C CYS A 325 -0.14 2.87 -18.97
N HIS A 326 -0.47 4.08 -19.45
CA HIS A 326 -1.64 4.39 -20.30
C HIS A 326 -2.96 3.89 -19.71
N LEU A 327 -3.11 3.94 -18.38
CA LEU A 327 -4.38 3.63 -17.74
C LEU A 327 -5.33 4.83 -17.83
N SER A 328 -6.60 4.57 -18.03
CA SER A 328 -7.63 5.62 -17.94
C SER A 328 -7.71 6.16 -16.50
N ARG A 329 -8.26 7.36 -16.33
CA ARG A 329 -8.45 7.95 -14.99
C ARG A 329 -9.35 7.08 -14.11
N GLU A 330 -10.31 6.41 -14.71
CA GLU A 330 -11.20 5.47 -14.05
C GLU A 330 -10.45 4.21 -13.58
N GLU A 331 -9.56 3.64 -14.40
CA GLU A 331 -8.70 2.51 -14.01
C GLU A 331 -7.78 2.90 -12.86
N VAL A 332 -7.17 4.10 -12.89
CA VAL A 332 -6.34 4.63 -11.80
C VAL A 332 -7.17 4.79 -10.52
N GLY A 333 -8.37 5.37 -10.61
CA GLY A 333 -9.28 5.52 -9.47
C GLY A 333 -9.71 4.17 -8.89
N LEU A 334 -9.97 3.15 -9.72
CA LEU A 334 -10.23 1.80 -9.25
C LEU A 334 -9.03 1.24 -8.48
N LEU A 335 -7.84 1.27 -9.06
CA LEU A 335 -6.63 0.67 -8.46
C LEU A 335 -6.28 1.27 -7.10
N TYR A 336 -6.25 2.60 -6.98
CA TYR A 336 -5.70 3.28 -5.81
C TYR A 336 -6.74 3.73 -4.77
N ALA A 337 -8.03 3.67 -5.10
CA ALA A 337 -9.10 4.04 -4.19
C ALA A 337 -10.02 2.84 -3.84
N GLU A 338 -10.88 2.40 -4.77
CA GLU A 338 -11.93 1.43 -4.43
C GLU A 338 -11.41 0.00 -4.27
N ASN A 339 -10.46 -0.45 -5.11
CA ASN A 339 -10.00 -1.84 -5.11
C ASN A 339 -9.21 -2.20 -3.85
N VAL A 340 -8.38 -1.27 -3.34
CA VAL A 340 -7.61 -1.51 -2.10
C VAL A 340 -8.56 -1.91 -0.97
N ALA A 341 -9.59 -1.09 -0.74
CA ALA A 341 -10.56 -1.38 0.32
C ALA A 341 -11.33 -2.68 0.07
N ARG A 342 -11.72 -2.95 -1.19
CA ARG A 342 -12.45 -4.17 -1.55
C ARG A 342 -11.60 -5.42 -1.37
N CYS A 343 -10.36 -5.43 -1.90
CA CYS A 343 -9.47 -6.59 -1.84
C CYS A 343 -8.98 -6.90 -0.43
N LEU A 344 -8.95 -5.89 0.46
CA LEU A 344 -8.56 -6.02 1.86
C LEU A 344 -9.76 -6.06 2.82
N ASN A 345 -10.98 -6.19 2.30
CA ASN A 345 -12.22 -6.28 3.10
C ASN A 345 -12.46 -5.09 4.06
N LEU A 346 -12.01 -3.88 3.69
CA LEU A 346 -12.20 -2.66 4.48
C LEU A 346 -13.58 -2.07 4.20
N THR A 347 -14.53 -2.30 5.08
CA THR A 347 -15.95 -1.95 4.86
C THR A 347 -16.29 -0.50 5.24
N ASP A 348 -15.44 0.16 6.03
CA ASP A 348 -15.68 1.49 6.58
C ASP A 348 -15.08 2.64 5.74
N ARG A 349 -14.28 2.34 4.71
CA ARG A 349 -13.54 3.30 3.87
C ARG A 349 -13.42 2.85 2.41
N GLY A 350 -12.69 3.61 1.57
CA GLY A 350 -12.44 3.28 0.15
C GLY A 350 -13.59 3.56 -0.80
N LYS A 351 -14.72 4.12 -0.32
CA LYS A 351 -15.83 4.60 -1.16
C LYS A 351 -16.43 5.89 -0.59
N ILE A 352 -16.86 6.78 -1.48
CA ILE A 352 -17.61 7.99 -1.09
C ILE A 352 -19.09 7.62 -0.99
N GLU A 353 -19.48 7.05 0.14
CA GLU A 353 -20.82 6.53 0.39
C GLU A 353 -21.29 6.91 1.80
N ALA A 354 -22.58 7.25 1.94
CA ALA A 354 -23.14 7.62 3.24
C ALA A 354 -22.95 6.49 4.27
N GLY A 355 -22.53 6.87 5.48
CA GLY A 355 -22.24 5.94 6.59
C GLY A 355 -20.79 5.48 6.65
N ARG A 356 -19.96 5.73 5.63
CA ARG A 356 -18.53 5.46 5.66
C ARG A 356 -17.73 6.60 6.30
N LYS A 357 -16.49 6.35 6.68
CA LYS A 357 -15.55 7.39 7.13
C LYS A 357 -15.45 8.51 6.12
N ALA A 358 -15.40 9.74 6.59
CA ALA A 358 -15.16 10.90 5.76
C ALA A 358 -13.65 11.07 5.52
N ASP A 359 -13.08 10.13 4.79
CA ASP A 359 -11.71 10.14 4.29
C ASP A 359 -11.79 10.46 2.80
N LEU A 360 -11.28 11.64 2.40
CA LEU A 360 -11.46 12.19 1.07
C LEU A 360 -10.17 12.84 0.58
N THR A 361 -9.88 12.72 -0.72
CA THR A 361 -8.73 13.36 -1.36
C THR A 361 -9.17 14.09 -2.61
N LEU A 362 -8.94 15.41 -2.66
CA LEU A 362 -9.22 16.27 -3.79
C LEU A 362 -7.93 16.50 -4.58
N MET A 363 -7.95 16.23 -5.87
CA MET A 363 -6.80 16.33 -6.77
C MET A 363 -7.14 17.12 -8.04
N ASP A 364 -6.11 17.74 -8.63
CA ASP A 364 -6.22 18.30 -9.98
C ASP A 364 -6.01 17.21 -11.07
N ALA A 365 -6.08 17.64 -12.34
CA ALA A 365 -5.93 16.73 -13.48
C ALA A 365 -4.54 16.10 -13.62
N ASP A 366 -3.53 16.69 -12.97
CA ASP A 366 -2.15 16.21 -12.91
C ASP A 366 -1.87 15.38 -11.65
N TYR A 367 -2.92 15.03 -10.91
CA TYR A 367 -2.84 14.29 -9.64
C TYR A 367 -2.12 15.05 -8.51
N ASN A 368 -1.98 16.37 -8.59
CA ASN A 368 -1.53 17.15 -7.43
C ASN A 368 -2.62 17.17 -6.38
N VAL A 369 -2.26 16.88 -5.13
CA VAL A 369 -3.19 16.89 -4.01
C VAL A 369 -3.49 18.35 -3.60
N ILE A 370 -4.76 18.72 -3.61
CA ILE A 370 -5.23 20.05 -3.20
C ILE A 370 -5.75 20.03 -1.77
N LEU A 371 -6.40 18.93 -1.39
CA LEU A 371 -7.00 18.80 -0.06
C LEU A 371 -7.05 17.30 0.33
N THR A 372 -6.72 17.02 1.58
CA THR A 372 -6.98 15.71 2.18
C THR A 372 -7.78 15.87 3.46
N VAL A 373 -8.88 15.14 3.53
CA VAL A 373 -9.76 15.05 4.70
C VAL A 373 -9.61 13.66 5.30
N LYS A 374 -9.41 13.60 6.62
CA LYS A 374 -9.35 12.36 7.40
C LYS A 374 -10.33 12.42 8.56
N ASN A 375 -11.22 11.43 8.66
CA ASN A 375 -12.28 11.40 9.67
C ASN A 375 -13.06 12.75 9.76
N GLY A 376 -13.39 13.33 8.61
CA GLY A 376 -14.14 14.59 8.51
C GLY A 376 -13.35 15.87 8.84
N LYS A 377 -12.04 15.77 9.11
CA LYS A 377 -11.17 16.91 9.38
C LYS A 377 -10.18 17.13 8.24
N THR A 378 -9.94 18.37 7.85
CA THR A 378 -8.86 18.70 6.92
C THR A 378 -7.51 18.45 7.59
N VAL A 379 -6.72 17.51 7.05
CA VAL A 379 -5.38 17.17 7.53
C VAL A 379 -4.26 17.65 6.60
N TYR A 380 -4.61 18.02 5.37
CA TYR A 380 -3.73 18.69 4.42
C TYR A 380 -4.54 19.61 3.52
N ARG A 381 -4.00 20.78 3.24
CA ARG A 381 -4.49 21.71 2.22
C ARG A 381 -3.28 22.38 1.58
N LYS A 382 -3.17 22.28 0.25
CA LYS A 382 -2.15 22.98 -0.53
C LYS A 382 -2.28 24.48 -0.31
N THR A 383 -1.17 25.14 -0.01
CA THR A 383 -1.10 26.59 0.14
C THR A 383 -0.67 27.25 -1.16
N ASP A 384 -1.13 28.47 -1.42
CA ASP A 384 -0.70 29.24 -2.59
C ASP A 384 0.80 29.52 -2.47
N GLY A 385 1.60 28.81 -3.30
CA GLY A 385 3.06 28.94 -3.32
C GLY A 385 3.82 27.61 -3.20
N GLU A 386 3.13 26.49 -3.00
CA GLU A 386 3.69 25.11 -3.05
C GLU A 386 3.48 24.45 -4.42
#